data_882d9d01b1940d3b3d05b3356e1a312c
#
_entry.id   882d9d01b1940d3b3d05b3356e1a312c
#
_cell.length_a   1.000
_cell.length_b   1.000
_cell.length_c   1.000
_cell.angle_alpha   90.00
_cell.angle_beta   90.00
_cell.angle_gamma   90.00
#
_symmetry.space_group_name_H-M   'P 1'
#
loop_
_entity.id
_entity.type
_entity.pdbx_description
1 polymer ?
#
loop_
_entity_poly.entity_id
_entity_poly.type
_entity_poly.pdbx_seq_one_letter_code
_entity_poly.pdbx_strand_id
1 'polypeptide(L)'
;RINKFVGNNTIGDVHLGDWGLQMGLIIEELRDRKPELVYFDESYTGEYPEEAPFTISELEEIYPAASAKSKKDEAFAKRAHEATLKLQSGDKACRAIWKHIMNVSKKDLKKNYDNLNVSFDLWKGESDAQPYIDEMVDKMIADGIAYESQGATVVDIAEETDTKELPPCIVRKSDGA
;
A
#
# COMPACT_ATOMS: atom_id res chain seq x y z
N ARG A 1 0.61 -25.10 7.61
CA ARG A 1 0.56 -26.15 8.65
C ARG A 1 0.64 -27.55 8.08
N ILE A 2 -0.23 -27.92 7.12
CA ILE A 2 -0.27 -29.28 6.52
C ILE A 2 1.11 -29.63 5.95
N ASN A 3 1.69 -28.76 5.14
CA ASN A 3 3.01 -28.99 4.54
C ASN A 3 4.14 -29.15 5.58
N LYS A 4 4.14 -28.33 6.66
CA LYS A 4 5.07 -28.53 7.80
C LYS A 4 4.82 -29.87 8.50
N PHE A 5 3.56 -30.25 8.69
CA PHE A 5 3.19 -31.49 9.34
C PHE A 5 3.67 -32.75 8.59
N VAL A 6 3.60 -32.73 7.26
CA VAL A 6 4.11 -33.84 6.41
C VAL A 6 5.61 -33.77 6.14
N GLY A 7 6.34 -32.90 6.85
CA GLY A 7 7.82 -32.87 6.83
C GLY A 7 8.44 -31.97 5.76
N ASN A 8 7.66 -31.18 5.03
CA ASN A 8 8.19 -30.24 4.05
C ASN A 8 8.82 -29.02 4.71
N ASN A 9 9.91 -28.51 4.14
CA ASN A 9 10.42 -27.18 4.47
C ASN A 9 9.45 -26.13 3.90
N THR A 10 8.81 -25.38 4.80
CA THR A 10 7.73 -24.45 4.43
C THR A 10 8.02 -23.08 5.02
N ILE A 11 8.03 -22.07 4.17
CA ILE A 11 8.11 -20.66 4.55
C ILE A 11 6.70 -20.09 4.48
N GLY A 12 6.19 -19.58 5.61
CA GLY A 12 4.92 -18.87 5.68
C GLY A 12 5.15 -17.39 5.49
N ASP A 13 4.44 -16.80 4.55
CA ASP A 13 4.46 -15.35 4.29
C ASP A 13 3.08 -14.75 4.53
N VAL A 14 3.03 -13.54 5.09
CA VAL A 14 1.86 -12.66 5.08
C VAL A 14 2.19 -11.45 4.23
N HIS A 15 1.33 -11.17 3.26
CA HIS A 15 1.48 -10.06 2.34
C HIS A 15 0.47 -8.97 2.67
N LEU A 16 0.97 -7.77 3.02
CA LEU A 16 0.15 -6.65 3.46
C LEU A 16 -0.06 -5.65 2.33
N GLY A 17 -1.30 -5.18 2.17
CA GLY A 17 -1.63 -4.06 1.28
C GLY A 17 -1.27 -2.73 1.97
N ASP A 18 -0.03 -2.28 1.81
CA ASP A 18 0.52 -1.16 2.57
C ASP A 18 1.02 0.01 1.70
N TRP A 19 0.74 -0.01 0.39
CA TRP A 19 1.39 0.91 -0.54
C TRP A 19 0.46 1.69 -1.46
N GLY A 20 -0.81 1.34 -1.51
CA GLY A 20 -1.79 1.92 -2.42
C GLY A 20 -2.50 3.17 -1.87
N LEU A 21 -3.56 3.58 -2.58
CA LEU A 21 -4.40 4.75 -2.26
C LEU A 21 -4.95 4.73 -0.83
N GLN A 22 -5.15 3.55 -0.22
CA GLN A 22 -5.59 3.43 1.17
C GLN A 22 -4.68 4.16 2.15
N MET A 23 -3.36 4.20 1.89
CA MET A 23 -2.43 4.95 2.73
C MET A 23 -2.61 6.45 2.59
N GLY A 24 -2.79 6.95 1.37
CA GLY A 24 -3.09 8.37 1.13
C GLY A 24 -4.41 8.81 1.75
N LEU A 25 -5.43 7.95 1.70
CA LEU A 25 -6.72 8.21 2.34
C LEU A 25 -6.57 8.36 3.85
N ILE A 26 -5.83 7.47 4.51
CA ILE A 26 -5.57 7.53 5.95
C ILE A 26 -4.79 8.81 6.30
N ILE A 27 -3.73 9.12 5.54
CA ILE A 27 -2.89 10.31 5.77
C ILE A 27 -3.73 11.58 5.68
N GLU A 28 -4.57 11.74 4.66
CA GLU A 28 -5.37 12.95 4.50
C GLU A 28 -6.52 13.06 5.50
N GLU A 29 -7.15 11.95 5.87
CA GLU A 29 -8.16 11.97 6.92
C GLU A 29 -7.53 12.30 8.30
N LEU A 30 -6.31 11.80 8.55
CA LEU A 30 -5.56 12.16 9.75
C LEU A 30 -5.20 13.65 9.74
N ARG A 31 -4.82 14.22 8.59
CA ARG A 31 -4.58 15.66 8.42
C ARG A 31 -5.83 16.48 8.74
N ASP A 32 -6.99 16.06 8.25
CA ASP A 32 -8.26 16.77 8.50
C ASP A 32 -8.69 16.67 9.97
N ARG A 33 -8.37 15.57 10.67
CA ARG A 33 -8.72 15.38 12.10
C ARG A 33 -7.73 16.02 13.07
N LYS A 34 -6.43 15.98 12.74
CA LYS A 34 -5.32 16.40 13.61
C LYS A 34 -4.31 17.27 12.84
N PRO A 35 -4.75 18.43 12.31
CA PRO A 35 -3.91 19.28 11.46
C PRO A 35 -2.67 19.85 12.19
N GLU A 36 -2.67 19.85 13.52
CA GLU A 36 -1.59 20.34 14.38
C GLU A 36 -0.40 19.37 14.47
N LEU A 37 -0.49 18.18 13.94
CA LEU A 37 0.60 17.21 13.99
C LEU A 37 1.79 17.67 13.16
N VAL A 38 2.99 17.48 13.67
CA VAL A 38 4.28 17.90 13.03
C VAL A 38 4.49 17.31 11.65
N TYR A 39 3.81 16.21 11.30
CA TYR A 39 3.85 15.58 9.97
C TYR A 39 3.19 16.46 8.88
N PHE A 40 2.36 17.43 9.27
CA PHE A 40 1.63 18.32 8.37
C PHE A 40 2.16 19.73 8.35
N ASP A 41 3.21 20.01 9.14
CA ASP A 41 3.98 21.25 9.12
C ASP A 41 5.09 21.15 8.07
N GLU A 42 4.92 21.84 6.94
CA GLU A 42 5.90 21.88 5.85
C GLU A 42 7.23 22.52 6.25
N SER A 43 7.27 23.30 7.33
CA SER A 43 8.49 23.92 7.85
C SER A 43 9.27 23.00 8.81
N TYR A 44 8.67 21.86 9.20
CA TYR A 44 9.29 20.97 10.17
C TYR A 44 10.46 20.19 9.55
N THR A 45 11.63 20.33 10.18
CA THR A 45 12.88 19.68 9.75
C THR A 45 13.48 18.73 10.80
N GLY A 46 12.79 18.56 11.93
CA GLY A 46 13.22 17.71 13.03
C GLY A 46 13.02 16.21 12.77
N GLU A 47 13.37 15.41 13.76
CA GLU A 47 13.05 13.98 13.77
C GLU A 47 11.59 13.79 14.16
N TYR A 48 10.88 12.93 13.41
CA TYR A 48 9.48 12.63 13.71
C TYR A 48 9.37 11.78 14.98
N PRO A 49 8.32 11.99 15.80
CA PRO A 49 8.09 11.21 17.02
C PRO A 49 8.13 9.71 16.80
N GLU A 50 8.67 8.96 17.76
CA GLU A 50 8.67 7.50 17.71
C GLU A 50 7.29 6.90 18.05
N GLU A 51 6.49 7.62 18.86
CA GLU A 51 5.14 7.20 19.22
C GLU A 51 4.15 7.54 18.12
N ALA A 52 3.26 6.59 17.82
CA ALA A 52 2.19 6.80 16.86
C ALA A 52 1.20 7.86 17.38
N PRO A 53 0.79 8.84 16.54
CA PRO A 53 -0.18 9.87 16.94
C PRO A 53 -1.63 9.37 16.97
N PHE A 54 -1.84 8.07 16.87
CA PHE A 54 -3.14 7.40 16.86
C PHE A 54 -3.03 5.96 17.39
N THR A 55 -4.18 5.45 17.82
CA THR A 55 -4.36 4.06 18.24
C THR A 55 -4.91 3.20 17.11
N ILE A 56 -4.95 1.86 17.30
CA ILE A 56 -5.59 0.95 16.33
C ILE A 56 -7.09 1.27 16.18
N SER A 57 -7.80 1.57 17.28
CA SER A 57 -9.22 1.90 17.21
C SER A 57 -9.49 3.18 16.42
N GLU A 58 -8.61 4.18 16.51
CA GLU A 58 -8.70 5.37 15.65
C GLU A 58 -8.47 5.04 14.17
N LEU A 59 -7.52 4.14 13.85
CA LEU A 59 -7.30 3.71 12.46
C LEU A 59 -8.49 2.95 11.89
N GLU A 60 -9.16 2.13 12.70
CA GLU A 60 -10.37 1.41 12.31
C GLU A 60 -11.53 2.35 11.96
N GLU A 61 -11.56 3.56 12.54
CA GLU A 61 -12.52 4.61 12.20
C GLU A 61 -12.07 5.48 11.02
N ILE A 62 -10.77 5.80 10.97
CA ILE A 62 -10.19 6.72 9.97
C ILE A 62 -10.38 6.17 8.55
N TYR A 63 -10.01 4.92 8.29
CA TYR A 63 -10.03 4.39 6.94
C TYR A 63 -11.44 4.29 6.32
N PRO A 64 -12.47 3.74 7.00
CA PRO A 64 -13.82 3.74 6.46
C PRO A 64 -14.37 5.14 6.23
N ALA A 65 -14.08 6.08 7.13
CA ALA A 65 -14.50 7.48 7.00
C ALA A 65 -13.86 8.14 5.78
N ALA A 66 -12.54 7.98 5.61
CA ALA A 66 -11.79 8.49 4.47
C ALA A 66 -12.29 7.90 3.14
N SER A 67 -12.52 6.58 3.10
CA SER A 67 -13.07 5.90 1.93
C SER A 67 -14.48 6.37 1.56
N ALA A 68 -15.33 6.62 2.55
CA ALA A 68 -16.66 7.18 2.30
C ALA A 68 -16.62 8.64 1.84
N LYS A 69 -15.70 9.43 2.40
CA LYS A 69 -15.47 10.84 2.05
C LYS A 69 -14.95 10.99 0.63
N SER A 70 -13.96 10.19 0.22
CA SER A 70 -13.36 10.26 -1.11
C SER A 70 -14.36 10.01 -2.25
N LYS A 71 -15.43 9.27 -1.99
CA LYS A 71 -16.51 9.02 -2.97
C LYS A 71 -17.46 10.19 -3.16
N LYS A 72 -17.44 11.18 -2.25
CA LYS A 72 -18.38 12.31 -2.21
C LYS A 72 -17.67 13.66 -2.38
N ASP A 73 -16.39 13.71 -2.07
CA ASP A 73 -15.54 14.90 -2.08
C ASP A 73 -14.35 14.65 -3.01
N GLU A 74 -14.46 15.19 -4.22
CA GLU A 74 -13.43 15.05 -5.26
C GLU A 74 -12.12 15.75 -4.86
N ALA A 75 -12.20 16.87 -4.14
CA ALA A 75 -11.01 17.57 -3.65
C ALA A 75 -10.26 16.75 -2.61
N PHE A 76 -10.99 16.08 -1.70
CA PHE A 76 -10.38 15.14 -0.77
C PHE A 76 -9.75 13.93 -1.49
N ALA A 77 -10.45 13.35 -2.45
CA ALA A 77 -9.93 12.24 -3.24
C ALA A 77 -8.62 12.62 -3.94
N LYS A 78 -8.56 13.82 -4.54
CA LYS A 78 -7.35 14.32 -5.18
C LYS A 78 -6.20 14.47 -4.19
N ARG A 79 -6.42 15.07 -3.01
CA ARG A 79 -5.39 15.17 -1.97
C ARG A 79 -4.89 13.80 -1.51
N ALA A 80 -5.77 12.81 -1.39
CA ALA A 80 -5.40 11.45 -1.01
C ALA A 80 -4.50 10.80 -2.09
N HIS A 81 -4.78 11.01 -3.38
CA HIS A 81 -3.89 10.58 -4.47
C HIS A 81 -2.52 11.26 -4.37
N GLU A 82 -2.50 12.58 -4.17
CA GLU A 82 -1.25 13.34 -4.00
C GLU A 82 -0.44 12.85 -2.80
N ALA A 83 -1.09 12.55 -1.67
CA ALA A 83 -0.44 11.97 -0.49
C ALA A 83 0.13 10.57 -0.76
N THR A 84 -0.56 9.76 -1.56
CA THR A 84 -0.05 8.45 -2.01
C THR A 84 1.22 8.61 -2.83
N LEU A 85 1.21 9.51 -3.81
CA LEU A 85 2.40 9.79 -4.64
C LEU A 85 3.57 10.35 -3.80
N LYS A 86 3.30 11.24 -2.85
CA LYS A 86 4.31 11.73 -1.90
C LYS A 86 4.92 10.59 -1.08
N LEU A 87 4.09 9.69 -0.55
CA LEU A 87 4.54 8.50 0.19
C LEU A 87 5.47 7.64 -0.68
N GLN A 88 5.05 7.34 -1.89
CA GLN A 88 5.79 6.47 -2.83
C GLN A 88 7.09 7.13 -3.29
N SER A 89 7.11 8.43 -3.54
CA SER A 89 8.30 9.20 -3.91
C SER A 89 9.25 9.51 -2.74
N GLY A 90 8.94 9.06 -1.52
CA GLY A 90 9.88 9.12 -0.39
C GLY A 90 9.74 10.35 0.50
N ASP A 91 8.61 11.06 0.46
CA ASP A 91 8.34 12.17 1.38
C ASP A 91 8.49 11.73 2.83
N LYS A 92 9.29 12.43 3.60
CA LYS A 92 9.67 12.03 4.96
C LYS A 92 8.49 12.02 5.93
N ALA A 93 7.58 12.98 5.81
CA ALA A 93 6.41 13.09 6.68
C ALA A 93 5.42 11.95 6.40
N CYS A 94 5.07 11.73 5.12
CA CYS A 94 4.21 10.64 4.71
C CYS A 94 4.80 9.26 5.09
N ARG A 95 6.12 9.08 4.93
CA ARG A 95 6.83 7.86 5.34
C ARG A 95 6.81 7.65 6.85
N ALA A 96 6.94 8.70 7.64
CA ALA A 96 6.86 8.60 9.09
C ALA A 96 5.45 8.18 9.55
N ILE A 97 4.39 8.80 9.02
CA ILE A 97 3.01 8.38 9.30
C ILE A 97 2.77 6.93 8.85
N TRP A 98 3.17 6.58 7.64
CA TRP A 98 3.06 5.22 7.11
C TRP A 98 3.73 4.19 8.03
N LYS A 99 4.93 4.48 8.52
CA LYS A 99 5.63 3.61 9.47
C LYS A 99 4.80 3.39 10.76
N HIS A 100 4.14 4.43 11.26
CA HIS A 100 3.25 4.31 12.41
C HIS A 100 2.02 3.46 12.10
N ILE A 101 1.37 3.68 10.95
CA ILE A 101 0.24 2.87 10.49
C ILE A 101 0.65 1.40 10.46
N MET A 102 1.78 1.09 9.85
CA MET A 102 2.27 -0.29 9.72
C MET A 102 2.61 -0.91 11.08
N ASN A 103 3.27 -0.17 11.96
CA ASN A 103 3.63 -0.68 13.28
C ASN A 103 2.39 -0.99 14.13
N VAL A 104 1.41 -0.09 14.16
CA VAL A 104 0.16 -0.27 14.92
C VAL A 104 -0.64 -1.43 14.33
N SER A 105 -0.79 -1.49 13.01
CA SER A 105 -1.54 -2.54 12.31
C SER A 105 -0.89 -3.91 12.45
N LYS A 106 0.43 -4.03 12.25
CA LYS A 106 1.17 -5.29 12.41
C LYS A 106 1.06 -5.84 13.83
N LYS A 107 1.13 -4.95 14.84
CA LYS A 107 0.98 -5.35 16.25
C LYS A 107 -0.40 -5.97 16.53
N ASP A 108 -1.45 -5.39 15.99
CA ASP A 108 -2.81 -5.91 16.19
C ASP A 108 -3.06 -7.18 15.37
N LEU A 109 -2.64 -7.20 14.10
CA LEU A 109 -2.71 -8.40 13.26
C LEU A 109 -1.98 -9.58 13.91
N LYS A 110 -0.78 -9.34 14.46
CA LYS A 110 -0.02 -10.37 15.15
C LYS A 110 -0.79 -10.95 16.33
N LYS A 111 -1.44 -10.12 17.13
CA LYS A 111 -2.29 -10.57 18.26
C LYS A 111 -3.43 -11.48 17.77
N ASN A 112 -4.07 -11.13 16.65
CA ASN A 112 -5.14 -11.94 16.07
C ASN A 112 -4.63 -13.27 15.54
N TYR A 113 -3.47 -13.30 14.86
CA TYR A 113 -2.84 -14.52 14.40
C TYR A 113 -2.38 -15.41 15.56
N ASP A 114 -1.82 -14.83 16.63
CA ASP A 114 -1.44 -15.56 17.83
C ASP A 114 -2.67 -16.25 18.47
N ASN A 115 -3.81 -15.57 18.56
CA ASN A 115 -5.09 -16.13 19.04
C ASN A 115 -5.58 -17.31 18.17
N LEU A 116 -5.30 -17.27 16.86
CA LEU A 116 -5.61 -18.36 15.94
C LEU A 116 -4.52 -19.43 15.89
N ASN A 117 -3.47 -19.30 16.71
CA ASN A 117 -2.28 -20.13 16.69
C ASN A 117 -1.67 -20.22 15.27
N VAL A 118 -1.58 -19.09 14.57
CA VAL A 118 -0.97 -18.93 13.24
C VAL A 118 0.28 -18.09 13.39
N SER A 119 1.35 -18.49 12.70
CA SER A 119 2.61 -17.74 12.65
C SER A 119 3.12 -17.68 11.22
N PHE A 120 3.83 -16.59 10.91
CA PHE A 120 4.49 -16.37 9.63
C PHE A 120 5.99 -16.18 9.84
N ASP A 121 6.76 -16.69 8.89
CA ASP A 121 8.22 -16.54 8.86
C ASP A 121 8.60 -15.18 8.23
N LEU A 122 7.78 -14.68 7.28
CA LEU A 122 7.96 -13.41 6.58
C LEU A 122 6.73 -12.50 6.77
N TRP A 123 7.01 -11.21 6.94
CA TRP A 123 6.02 -10.14 7.02
C TRP A 123 6.33 -9.12 5.96
N LYS A 124 5.84 -9.38 4.75
CA LYS A 124 6.05 -8.56 3.57
C LYS A 124 4.83 -7.71 3.26
N GLY A 125 5.03 -6.66 2.47
CA GLY A 125 3.98 -5.80 1.95
C GLY A 125 4.23 -5.45 0.49
N GLU A 126 3.26 -4.79 -0.12
CA GLU A 126 3.40 -4.23 -1.48
C GLU A 126 4.59 -3.28 -1.56
N SER A 127 4.88 -2.53 -0.47
CA SER A 127 6.04 -1.64 -0.37
C SER A 127 7.39 -2.35 -0.53
N ASP A 128 7.49 -3.62 -0.17
CA ASP A 128 8.71 -4.42 -0.34
C ASP A 128 8.99 -4.73 -1.82
N ALA A 129 7.96 -4.68 -2.69
CA ALA A 129 8.11 -4.91 -4.13
C ALA A 129 8.58 -3.64 -4.89
N GLN A 130 8.35 -2.46 -4.33
CA GLN A 130 8.65 -1.18 -5.00
C GLN A 130 10.06 -1.09 -5.61
N PRO A 131 11.15 -1.53 -4.95
CA PRO A 131 12.50 -1.44 -5.51
C PRO A 131 12.74 -2.27 -6.78
N TYR A 132 11.85 -3.23 -7.05
CA TYR A 132 11.99 -4.17 -8.18
C TYR A 132 11.09 -3.83 -9.37
N ILE A 133 10.10 -2.93 -9.18
CA ILE A 133 9.05 -2.69 -10.18
C ILE A 133 9.63 -2.09 -11.46
N ASP A 134 10.43 -1.04 -11.36
CA ASP A 134 10.96 -0.35 -12.56
C ASP A 134 11.81 -1.29 -13.43
N GLU A 135 12.76 -2.00 -12.83
CA GLU A 135 13.60 -2.96 -13.56
C GLU A 135 12.77 -4.08 -14.18
N MET A 136 11.77 -4.58 -13.44
CA MET A 136 10.87 -5.62 -13.95
C MET A 136 10.07 -5.13 -15.16
N VAL A 137 9.46 -3.94 -15.07
CA VAL A 137 8.65 -3.39 -16.16
C VAL A 137 9.50 -3.07 -17.38
N ASP A 138 10.68 -2.47 -17.19
CA ASP A 138 11.61 -2.17 -18.28
C ASP A 138 12.07 -3.44 -18.99
N LYS A 139 12.31 -4.51 -18.23
CA LYS A 139 12.62 -5.83 -18.80
C LYS A 139 11.44 -6.40 -19.57
N MET A 140 10.21 -6.31 -19.06
CA MET A 140 9.01 -6.78 -19.77
C MET A 140 8.81 -6.04 -21.10
N ILE A 141 9.12 -4.75 -21.16
CA ILE A 141 9.07 -3.96 -22.40
C ILE A 141 10.17 -4.43 -23.37
N ALA A 142 11.41 -4.60 -22.87
CA ALA A 142 12.53 -5.05 -23.69
C ALA A 142 12.33 -6.48 -24.29
N ASP A 143 11.68 -7.35 -23.53
CA ASP A 143 11.35 -8.72 -23.94
C ASP A 143 10.08 -8.77 -24.85
N GLY A 144 9.41 -7.64 -25.11
CA GLY A 144 8.19 -7.55 -25.93
C GLY A 144 6.95 -8.13 -25.25
N ILE A 145 6.98 -8.33 -23.93
CA ILE A 145 5.84 -8.84 -23.12
C ILE A 145 4.89 -7.71 -22.79
N ALA A 146 5.42 -6.53 -22.48
CA ALA A 146 4.63 -5.34 -22.16
C ALA A 146 4.75 -4.30 -23.27
N TYR A 147 3.67 -3.53 -23.47
CA TYR A 147 3.61 -2.47 -24.49
C TYR A 147 2.81 -1.27 -23.99
N GLU A 148 2.94 -0.13 -24.67
CA GLU A 148 2.21 1.09 -24.33
C GLU A 148 0.78 1.04 -24.90
N SER A 149 -0.22 1.33 -24.08
CA SER A 149 -1.61 1.46 -24.46
C SER A 149 -2.27 2.59 -23.66
N GLN A 150 -2.83 3.58 -24.35
CA GLN A 150 -3.52 4.74 -23.76
C GLN A 150 -2.68 5.49 -22.69
N GLY A 151 -1.37 5.54 -22.89
CA GLY A 151 -0.42 6.18 -21.97
C GLY A 151 -0.01 5.33 -20.76
N ALA A 152 -0.53 4.11 -20.62
CA ALA A 152 -0.11 3.14 -19.60
C ALA A 152 0.70 2.01 -20.24
N THR A 153 1.57 1.35 -19.46
CA THR A 153 2.24 0.11 -19.88
C THR A 153 1.38 -1.07 -19.45
N VAL A 154 1.07 -1.95 -20.41
CA VAL A 154 0.13 -3.06 -20.19
C VAL A 154 0.71 -4.39 -20.71
N VAL A 155 0.14 -5.48 -20.20
CA VAL A 155 0.41 -6.86 -20.65
C VAL A 155 -0.91 -7.53 -20.97
N ASP A 156 -1.01 -8.17 -22.14
CA ASP A 156 -2.16 -9.00 -22.47
C ASP A 156 -2.12 -10.28 -21.64
N ILE A 157 -3.23 -10.55 -20.95
CA ILE A 157 -3.38 -11.71 -20.07
C ILE A 157 -4.49 -12.66 -20.54
N ALA A 158 -5.16 -12.34 -21.67
CA ALA A 158 -6.23 -13.17 -22.22
C ALA A 158 -5.65 -14.45 -22.82
N GLU A 159 -6.29 -15.59 -22.53
CA GLU A 159 -5.98 -16.90 -23.09
C GLU A 159 -7.10 -17.34 -24.05
N GLU A 160 -6.78 -18.22 -25.01
CA GLU A 160 -7.77 -18.76 -25.95
C GLU A 160 -8.93 -19.50 -25.28
N THR A 161 -8.72 -19.97 -24.04
CA THR A 161 -9.70 -20.68 -23.22
C THR A 161 -10.63 -19.77 -22.43
N ASP A 162 -10.39 -18.47 -22.43
CA ASP A 162 -11.20 -17.54 -21.66
C ASP A 162 -12.62 -17.41 -22.22
N THR A 163 -13.58 -17.49 -21.33
CA THR A 163 -15.01 -17.37 -21.66
C THR A 163 -15.51 -15.93 -21.63
N LYS A 164 -14.66 -14.99 -21.19
CA LYS A 164 -14.94 -13.55 -21.11
C LYS A 164 -13.75 -12.78 -21.63
N GLU A 165 -14.01 -11.64 -22.24
CA GLU A 165 -12.99 -10.69 -22.61
C GLU A 165 -12.33 -10.14 -21.32
N LEU A 166 -11.03 -10.33 -21.20
CA LEU A 166 -10.22 -9.81 -20.10
C LEU A 166 -9.50 -8.54 -20.54
N PRO A 167 -9.58 -7.46 -19.76
CA PRO A 167 -8.78 -6.27 -20.04
C PRO A 167 -7.29 -6.58 -19.81
N PRO A 168 -6.36 -5.89 -20.53
CA PRO A 168 -4.94 -6.02 -20.27
C PRO A 168 -4.58 -5.67 -18.82
N CYS A 169 -3.57 -6.36 -18.29
CA CYS A 169 -3.01 -6.04 -16.97
C CYS A 169 -2.16 -4.76 -17.07
N ILE A 170 -2.49 -3.75 -16.27
CA ILE A 170 -1.70 -2.53 -16.19
C ILE A 170 -0.51 -2.78 -15.25
N VAL A 171 0.71 -2.65 -15.77
CA VAL A 171 1.96 -2.81 -15.00
C VAL A 171 2.62 -1.46 -14.65
N ARG A 172 2.32 -0.39 -15.42
CA ARG A 172 2.67 1.00 -15.08
C ARG A 172 1.55 1.92 -15.57
N LYS A 173 0.97 2.71 -14.67
CA LYS A 173 -0.09 3.65 -15.01
C LYS A 173 0.43 4.85 -15.79
N SER A 174 -0.49 5.61 -16.41
CA SER A 174 -0.16 6.83 -17.17
C SER A 174 0.44 7.95 -16.31
N ASP A 175 0.23 7.94 -14.99
CA ASP A 175 0.81 8.88 -14.02
C ASP A 175 2.15 8.40 -13.46
N GLY A 176 2.64 7.23 -13.91
CA GLY A 176 3.92 6.65 -13.49
C GLY A 176 3.83 5.74 -12.26
N ALA A 177 2.62 5.54 -11.70
CA ALA A 177 2.41 4.65 -10.55
C ALA A 177 2.32 3.18 -10.98
#